data_587d1d5b8fed72048949b00fe41d6be0
#
_entry.id   587d1d5b8fed72048949b00fe41d6be0
#
_cell.length_a   1.000
_cell.length_b   1.000
_cell.length_c   1.000
_cell.angle_alpha   90.00
_cell.angle_beta   90.00
_cell.angle_gamma   90.00
#
_symmetry.space_group_name_H-M   'P 1'
#
loop_
_entity.id
_entity.type
_entity.pdbx_description
1 polymer ?
#
loop_
_entity_poly.entity_id
_entity_poly.type
_entity_poly.pdbx_seq_one_letter_code
_entity_poly.pdbx_strand_id
1 'polypeptide(L)'
;MNDLIAAADSVYSFINRTAEKVPEGYRWKTVDYTDHPQYHFNVFNGVGGIPLFLRDYHLLTGNTRALELAEGAVAWCISDNPEVCNHQRGVQLGKTGIASVCLYLDGLSGSGTLHPFCQSNAAHLLSEPVGPITDLLSGEASNGWFFLKLWERTGADLYLQGAIRCARWISEQLIRDELGTYCLVNPDGSWGRVPYAGLSHGTAGVAHFFALLFQATGDATWKAVAHELLETLVRHAIPDHGGLNWSIKLGEKALLRCQHSHGASGIGGVFAKASAALGESDLLKVAAMAGEAAYQYGDFRNNPTLCTGLAGSGELFVELFKFTGNEMWWDRAKEFARLAMGYKASLPEGDCWPTDTAGLYSADYAYGASGTGHFFLRTLRPLEFEMPLL
;
A
#
# COMPACT_ATOMS: atom_id res chain seq x y z
N MET A 1 12.72 -11.67 -18.43
CA MET A 1 12.64 -12.27 -17.07
C MET A 1 13.99 -12.24 -16.34
N ASN A 2 15.10 -12.67 -16.97
CA ASN A 2 16.43 -12.60 -16.32
C ASN A 2 16.84 -11.19 -15.91
N ASP A 3 16.47 -10.16 -16.68
CA ASP A 3 16.79 -8.77 -16.37
C ASP A 3 16.05 -8.25 -15.12
N LEU A 4 14.83 -8.73 -14.88
CA LEU A 4 14.07 -8.37 -13.67
C LEU A 4 14.65 -9.00 -12.41
N ILE A 5 15.15 -10.24 -12.52
CA ILE A 5 15.89 -10.90 -11.42
C ILE A 5 17.16 -10.10 -11.12
N ALA A 6 17.95 -9.78 -12.14
CA ALA A 6 19.16 -8.98 -11.98
C ALA A 6 18.88 -7.58 -11.39
N ALA A 7 17.74 -6.96 -11.73
CA ALA A 7 17.32 -5.70 -11.14
C ALA A 7 16.94 -5.88 -9.65
N ALA A 8 16.21 -6.94 -9.30
CA ALA A 8 15.90 -7.25 -7.89
C ALA A 8 17.19 -7.57 -7.08
N ASP A 9 18.14 -8.27 -7.68
CA ASP A 9 19.47 -8.52 -7.07
C ASP A 9 20.24 -7.22 -6.81
N SER A 10 20.14 -6.25 -7.73
CA SER A 10 20.75 -4.93 -7.55
C SER A 10 20.09 -4.15 -6.41
N VAL A 11 18.76 -4.18 -6.32
CA VAL A 11 18.00 -3.58 -5.19
C VAL A 11 18.42 -4.22 -3.86
N TYR A 12 18.43 -5.55 -3.80
CA TYR A 12 18.90 -6.26 -2.60
C TYR A 12 20.34 -5.87 -2.23
N SER A 13 21.22 -5.81 -3.21
CA SER A 13 22.63 -5.44 -3.01
C SER A 13 22.77 -4.05 -2.40
N PHE A 14 22.02 -3.07 -2.89
CA PHE A 14 21.98 -1.72 -2.33
C PHE A 14 21.45 -1.73 -0.88
N ILE A 15 20.32 -2.37 -0.62
CA ILE A 15 19.74 -2.47 0.73
C ILE A 15 20.72 -3.15 1.69
N ASN A 16 21.37 -4.24 1.31
CA ASN A 16 22.32 -4.94 2.16
C ASN A 16 23.58 -4.11 2.48
N ARG A 17 24.08 -3.32 1.52
CA ARG A 17 25.26 -2.48 1.72
C ARG A 17 25.00 -1.22 2.53
N THR A 18 23.80 -0.68 2.46
CA THR A 18 23.41 0.52 3.20
C THR A 18 22.80 0.22 4.58
N ALA A 19 22.68 -1.07 4.92
CA ALA A 19 22.20 -1.51 6.22
C ALA A 19 23.21 -1.14 7.34
N GLU A 20 22.73 -0.39 8.33
CA GLU A 20 23.47 -0.11 9.55
C GLU A 20 23.10 -1.10 10.63
N LYS A 21 24.08 -1.88 11.13
CA LYS A 21 23.87 -2.78 12.25
C LYS A 21 23.96 -2.01 13.57
N VAL A 22 22.93 -2.13 14.40
CA VAL A 22 22.84 -1.56 15.74
C VAL A 22 22.48 -2.65 16.76
N PRO A 23 22.60 -2.43 18.07
CA PRO A 23 22.25 -3.45 19.06
C PRO A 23 20.81 -3.97 18.93
N GLU A 24 19.87 -3.13 18.53
CA GLU A 24 18.45 -3.44 18.38
C GLU A 24 18.11 -4.16 17.06
N GLY A 25 19.04 -4.22 16.09
CA GLY A 25 18.79 -4.86 14.79
C GLY A 25 19.51 -4.19 13.61
N TYR A 26 18.74 -3.92 12.55
CA TYR A 26 19.23 -3.21 11.36
C TYR A 26 18.37 -1.98 11.07
N ARG A 27 19.00 -0.89 10.65
CA ARG A 27 18.33 0.35 10.25
C ARG A 27 18.94 0.93 8.98
N TRP A 28 18.19 1.81 8.35
CA TRP A 28 18.60 2.57 7.16
C TRP A 28 18.21 4.02 7.32
N LYS A 29 19.04 4.93 6.83
CA LYS A 29 18.58 6.29 6.57
C LYS A 29 17.62 6.24 5.40
N THR A 30 16.43 6.78 5.59
CA THR A 30 15.39 6.90 4.59
C THR A 30 15.03 8.37 4.39
N VAL A 31 14.32 8.69 3.32
CA VAL A 31 14.03 10.06 2.93
C VAL A 31 12.52 10.29 3.02
N ASP A 32 12.15 11.41 3.64
CA ASP A 32 10.78 11.90 3.62
C ASP A 32 10.62 13.07 2.64
N TYR A 33 9.44 13.68 2.64
CA TYR A 33 9.11 14.85 1.80
C TYR A 33 9.94 16.12 2.13
N THR A 34 10.82 16.09 3.15
CA THR A 34 11.76 17.18 3.44
C THR A 34 13.10 16.99 2.76
N ASP A 35 13.28 15.87 2.03
CA ASP A 35 14.50 15.49 1.30
C ASP A 35 15.75 15.33 2.18
N HIS A 36 15.56 15.17 3.49
CA HIS A 36 16.65 14.96 4.46
C HIS A 36 16.69 13.51 4.93
N PRO A 37 17.83 12.79 4.74
CA PRO A 37 17.97 11.42 5.22
C PRO A 37 17.89 11.35 6.75
N GLN A 38 16.93 10.58 7.26
CA GLN A 38 16.68 10.35 8.69
C GLN A 38 16.33 8.88 8.94
N TYR A 39 16.25 8.49 10.20
CA TYR A 39 15.77 7.17 10.58
C TYR A 39 14.27 7.25 10.88
N HIS A 40 13.45 6.82 9.92
CA HIS A 40 12.01 6.69 10.12
C HIS A 40 11.68 5.22 10.37
N PHE A 41 10.77 4.93 11.33
CA PHE A 41 10.40 3.54 11.64
C PHE A 41 9.24 3.04 10.78
N ASN A 42 8.39 3.92 10.26
CA ASN A 42 7.12 3.56 9.60
C ASN A 42 7.32 2.73 8.32
N VAL A 43 6.22 2.20 7.78
CA VAL A 43 6.25 1.34 6.58
C VAL A 43 6.32 2.17 5.31
N PHE A 44 5.73 3.36 5.29
CA PHE A 44 5.61 4.17 4.09
C PHE A 44 6.99 4.60 3.55
N ASN A 45 7.66 5.45 4.28
CA ASN A 45 8.97 6.01 3.91
C ASN A 45 10.05 5.69 4.96
N GLY A 46 9.89 4.60 5.68
CA GLY A 46 10.81 4.21 6.76
C GLY A 46 11.35 2.79 6.62
N VAL A 47 12.11 2.42 7.65
CA VAL A 47 12.75 1.10 7.78
C VAL A 47 11.74 -0.03 7.76
N GLY A 48 10.55 0.18 8.34
CA GLY A 48 9.51 -0.82 8.46
C GLY A 48 8.93 -1.34 7.14
N GLY A 49 9.09 -0.60 6.03
CA GLY A 49 8.64 -1.04 4.72
C GLY A 49 9.64 -1.94 3.98
N ILE A 50 10.92 -1.85 4.31
CA ILE A 50 11.99 -2.60 3.64
C ILE A 50 11.80 -4.12 3.74
N PRO A 51 11.36 -4.70 4.87
CA PRO A 51 11.10 -6.14 5.01
C PRO A 51 10.12 -6.72 4.00
N LEU A 52 9.20 -5.93 3.45
CA LEU A 52 8.22 -6.39 2.46
C LEU A 52 8.91 -6.91 1.19
N PHE A 53 9.88 -6.16 0.68
CA PHE A 53 10.72 -6.61 -0.43
C PHE A 53 11.65 -7.75 -0.03
N LEU A 54 12.34 -7.64 1.11
CA LEU A 54 13.35 -8.61 1.53
C LEU A 54 12.76 -10.01 1.76
N ARG A 55 11.54 -10.09 2.30
CA ARG A 55 10.82 -11.35 2.47
C ARG A 55 10.57 -12.04 1.13
N ASP A 56 10.01 -11.33 0.16
CA ASP A 56 9.66 -11.92 -1.13
C ASP A 56 10.91 -12.20 -1.98
N TYR A 57 11.94 -11.39 -1.85
CA TYR A 57 13.25 -11.68 -2.40
C TYR A 57 13.86 -12.96 -1.80
N HIS A 58 13.77 -13.18 -0.48
CA HIS A 58 14.16 -14.44 0.16
C HIS A 58 13.37 -15.62 -0.40
N LEU A 59 12.05 -15.52 -0.51
CA LEU A 59 11.22 -16.60 -1.07
C LEU A 59 11.59 -16.95 -2.51
N LEU A 60 11.92 -15.96 -3.33
CA LEU A 60 12.30 -16.18 -4.72
C LEU A 60 13.68 -16.82 -4.86
N THR A 61 14.65 -16.38 -4.03
CA THR A 61 16.09 -16.68 -4.24
C THR A 61 16.69 -17.66 -3.24
N GLY A 62 16.03 -17.91 -2.11
CA GLY A 62 16.58 -18.65 -0.96
C GLY A 62 17.62 -17.86 -0.17
N ASN A 63 17.79 -16.56 -0.40
CA ASN A 63 18.81 -15.75 0.26
C ASN A 63 18.46 -15.51 1.74
N THR A 64 19.11 -16.24 2.65
CA THR A 64 18.88 -16.16 4.10
C THR A 64 19.32 -14.83 4.71
N ARG A 65 20.30 -14.13 4.11
CA ARG A 65 20.72 -12.81 4.58
C ARG A 65 19.60 -11.77 4.38
N ALA A 66 18.80 -11.91 3.33
CA ALA A 66 17.63 -11.03 3.13
C ALA A 66 16.62 -11.20 4.28
N LEU A 67 16.38 -12.44 4.72
CA LEU A 67 15.49 -12.69 5.85
C LEU A 67 16.07 -12.14 7.16
N GLU A 68 17.37 -12.34 7.42
CA GLU A 68 18.05 -11.76 8.60
C GLU A 68 17.92 -10.22 8.64
N LEU A 69 18.08 -9.56 7.50
CA LEU A 69 17.90 -8.11 7.39
C LEU A 69 16.44 -7.69 7.66
N ALA A 70 15.47 -8.46 7.14
CA ALA A 70 14.05 -8.19 7.36
C ALA A 70 13.66 -8.30 8.83
N GLU A 71 14.08 -9.38 9.50
CA GLU A 71 13.84 -9.61 10.93
C GLU A 71 14.54 -8.54 11.78
N GLY A 72 15.77 -8.19 11.44
CA GLY A 72 16.52 -7.13 12.13
C GLY A 72 15.95 -5.74 11.93
N ALA A 73 15.34 -5.45 10.77
CA ALA A 73 14.59 -4.20 10.53
C ALA A 73 13.36 -4.11 11.45
N VAL A 74 12.60 -5.19 11.54
CA VAL A 74 11.44 -5.27 12.45
C VAL A 74 11.90 -5.12 13.90
N ALA A 75 12.95 -5.81 14.31
CA ALA A 75 13.49 -5.73 15.68
C ALA A 75 13.85 -4.28 16.05
N TRP A 76 14.48 -3.54 15.15
CA TRP A 76 14.76 -2.12 15.35
C TRP A 76 13.48 -1.28 15.45
N CYS A 77 12.50 -1.52 14.56
CA CYS A 77 11.24 -0.76 14.55
C CYS A 77 10.37 -0.97 15.81
N ILE A 78 10.50 -2.10 16.50
CA ILE A 78 9.74 -2.40 17.73
C ILE A 78 10.51 -2.11 19.00
N SER A 79 11.78 -1.70 18.90
CA SER A 79 12.61 -1.37 20.05
C SER A 79 12.06 -0.14 20.81
N ASP A 80 12.39 -0.05 22.11
CA ASP A 80 12.02 1.10 22.94
C ASP A 80 12.87 2.36 22.67
N ASN A 81 13.46 2.46 21.51
CA ASN A 81 14.28 3.59 21.11
C ASN A 81 13.40 4.84 20.97
N PRO A 82 13.79 5.99 21.57
CA PRO A 82 13.08 7.28 21.41
C PRO A 82 12.91 7.72 19.95
N GLU A 83 13.84 7.35 19.06
CA GLU A 83 13.74 7.61 17.62
C GLU A 83 12.55 6.88 16.98
N VAL A 84 12.06 5.81 17.61
CA VAL A 84 10.96 4.95 17.16
C VAL A 84 9.63 5.32 17.84
N CYS A 85 9.67 6.15 18.89
CA CYS A 85 8.48 6.58 19.62
C CYS A 85 7.58 7.44 18.74
N ASN A 86 6.56 6.79 18.17
CA ASN A 86 5.53 7.46 17.40
C ASN A 86 4.16 7.04 17.92
N HIS A 87 3.30 8.03 18.13
CA HIS A 87 1.91 7.86 18.55
C HIS A 87 0.94 7.72 17.35
N GLN A 88 1.46 7.75 16.12
CA GLN A 88 0.63 7.60 14.92
C GLN A 88 0.05 6.19 14.83
N ARG A 89 -1.20 6.14 14.42
CA ARG A 89 -1.95 4.90 14.16
C ARG A 89 -1.93 4.60 12.66
N GLY A 90 -2.45 3.43 12.28
CA GLY A 90 -2.59 3.05 10.88
C GLY A 90 -1.40 2.31 10.31
N VAL A 91 -1.64 1.72 9.12
CA VAL A 91 -0.74 0.73 8.52
C VAL A 91 0.47 1.36 7.83
N GLN A 92 0.33 2.55 7.28
CA GLN A 92 1.46 3.14 6.56
C GLN A 92 2.40 3.96 7.46
N LEU A 93 1.85 4.75 8.38
CA LEU A 93 2.64 5.68 9.19
C LEU A 93 2.78 5.28 10.66
N GLY A 94 1.97 4.34 11.15
CA GLY A 94 1.89 3.99 12.57
C GLY A 94 2.45 2.62 12.91
N LYS A 95 2.39 2.31 14.21
CA LYS A 95 2.81 1.00 14.76
C LYS A 95 1.99 -0.18 14.19
N THR A 96 0.75 0.07 13.76
CA THR A 96 -0.08 -0.93 13.08
C THR A 96 0.60 -1.44 11.81
N GLY A 97 1.36 -0.58 11.10
CA GLY A 97 2.15 -0.98 9.96
C GLY A 97 3.23 -2.00 10.32
N ILE A 98 3.98 -1.74 11.37
CA ILE A 98 5.03 -2.67 11.82
C ILE A 98 4.41 -4.00 12.26
N ALA A 99 3.27 -3.95 12.97
CA ALA A 99 2.53 -5.17 13.32
C ALA A 99 2.05 -5.94 12.08
N SER A 100 1.61 -5.23 11.03
CA SER A 100 1.23 -5.85 9.75
C SER A 100 2.42 -6.48 9.03
N VAL A 101 3.60 -5.87 9.08
CA VAL A 101 4.84 -6.44 8.56
C VAL A 101 5.27 -7.67 9.36
N CYS A 102 5.15 -7.66 10.70
CA CYS A 102 5.36 -8.85 11.51
C CYS A 102 4.44 -10.00 11.07
N LEU A 103 3.14 -9.71 10.88
CA LEU A 103 2.16 -10.70 10.42
C LEU A 103 2.51 -11.27 9.03
N TYR A 104 3.05 -10.43 8.15
CA TYR A 104 3.51 -10.83 6.82
C TYR A 104 4.74 -11.76 6.89
N LEU A 105 5.70 -11.47 7.79
CA LEU A 105 6.87 -12.31 8.03
C LEU A 105 6.51 -13.62 8.74
N ASP A 106 5.58 -13.61 9.70
CA ASP A 106 5.12 -14.81 10.40
C ASP A 106 4.60 -15.91 9.46
N GLY A 107 4.13 -15.52 8.27
CA GLY A 107 3.73 -16.45 7.22
C GLY A 107 4.87 -17.37 6.75
N LEU A 108 6.14 -16.99 6.96
CA LEU A 108 7.30 -17.82 6.61
C LEU A 108 7.59 -18.95 7.61
N SER A 109 7.31 -18.69 8.90
CA SER A 109 7.67 -19.63 9.98
C SER A 109 6.81 -20.88 10.02
N GLY A 110 5.62 -20.85 9.42
CA GLY A 110 4.62 -21.92 9.50
C GLY A 110 4.13 -22.25 10.92
N SER A 111 4.58 -21.51 11.93
CA SER A 111 4.34 -21.80 13.36
C SER A 111 2.89 -21.62 13.80
N GLY A 112 2.09 -20.88 13.03
CA GLY A 112 0.71 -20.51 13.40
C GLY A 112 0.61 -19.50 14.54
N THR A 113 1.72 -19.17 15.21
CA THR A 113 1.78 -18.20 16.31
C THR A 113 2.00 -16.79 15.76
N LEU A 114 1.23 -15.82 16.29
CA LEU A 114 1.43 -14.42 15.98
C LEU A 114 2.63 -13.86 16.74
N HIS A 115 3.38 -13.00 16.06
CA HIS A 115 4.43 -12.20 16.71
C HIS A 115 3.84 -11.42 17.90
N PRO A 116 4.51 -11.40 19.08
CA PRO A 116 3.99 -10.72 20.28
C PRO A 116 3.63 -9.25 20.05
N PHE A 117 4.34 -8.55 19.16
CA PHE A 117 4.04 -7.17 18.79
C PHE A 117 2.68 -7.03 18.07
N CYS A 118 2.28 -7.99 17.23
CA CYS A 118 0.94 -8.01 16.62
C CYS A 118 -0.14 -8.05 17.70
N GLN A 119 0.02 -8.93 18.70
CA GLN A 119 -0.95 -9.10 19.78
C GLN A 119 -1.00 -7.83 20.66
N SER A 120 0.14 -7.26 21.03
CA SER A 120 0.18 -6.06 21.86
C SER A 120 -0.40 -4.84 21.15
N ASN A 121 -0.10 -4.65 19.86
CA ASN A 121 -0.67 -3.57 19.07
C ASN A 121 -2.19 -3.73 18.90
N ALA A 122 -2.68 -4.95 18.64
CA ALA A 122 -4.11 -5.21 18.56
C ALA A 122 -4.82 -4.94 19.89
N ALA A 123 -4.24 -5.38 21.02
CA ALA A 123 -4.77 -5.12 22.35
C ALA A 123 -4.82 -3.60 22.65
N HIS A 124 -3.76 -2.86 22.29
CA HIS A 124 -3.73 -1.41 22.41
C HIS A 124 -4.84 -0.76 21.60
N LEU A 125 -4.97 -1.10 20.30
CA LEU A 125 -6.03 -0.57 19.44
C LEU A 125 -7.44 -0.87 19.98
N LEU A 126 -7.64 -2.04 20.59
CA LEU A 126 -8.93 -2.43 21.17
C LEU A 126 -9.24 -1.67 22.47
N SER A 127 -8.24 -1.27 23.25
CA SER A 127 -8.41 -0.54 24.50
C SER A 127 -8.62 0.97 24.30
N GLU A 128 -8.13 1.53 23.20
CA GLU A 128 -8.21 2.96 22.92
C GLU A 128 -9.51 3.34 22.19
N PRO A 129 -9.95 4.61 22.27
CA PRO A 129 -11.03 5.13 21.42
C PRO A 129 -10.70 4.99 19.93
N VAL A 130 -11.71 4.78 19.10
CA VAL A 130 -11.58 4.77 17.63
C VAL A 130 -11.48 6.22 17.12
N GLY A 131 -10.69 6.42 16.08
CA GLY A 131 -10.50 7.75 15.47
C GLY A 131 -9.16 8.39 15.85
N PRO A 132 -8.88 9.63 15.45
CA PRO A 132 -9.75 10.56 14.71
C PRO A 132 -9.60 10.53 13.18
N ILE A 133 -8.78 9.66 12.59
CA ILE A 133 -8.49 9.62 11.15
C ILE A 133 -9.25 8.47 10.48
N THR A 134 -9.84 8.71 9.30
CA THR A 134 -10.69 7.73 8.62
C THR A 134 -9.95 6.87 7.60
N ASP A 135 -8.87 7.36 7.01
CA ASP A 135 -8.25 6.89 5.78
C ASP A 135 -7.53 5.52 5.85
N LEU A 136 -7.06 5.06 4.69
CA LEU A 136 -6.29 3.82 4.58
C LEU A 136 -4.80 4.03 4.91
N LEU A 137 -4.28 5.27 4.87
CA LEU A 137 -2.86 5.53 5.12
C LEU A 137 -2.51 5.45 6.62
N SER A 138 -3.28 6.15 7.44
CA SER A 138 -2.97 6.34 8.86
C SER A 138 -4.19 6.22 9.79
N GLY A 139 -5.35 5.89 9.23
CA GLY A 139 -6.64 5.95 9.91
C GLY A 139 -7.26 4.59 10.22
N GLU A 140 -8.54 4.67 10.57
CA GLU A 140 -9.29 3.52 11.05
C GLU A 140 -9.66 2.54 9.93
N ALA A 141 -9.70 2.96 8.66
CA ALA A 141 -9.82 2.02 7.55
C ALA A 141 -8.63 1.05 7.51
N SER A 142 -7.41 1.52 7.77
CA SER A 142 -6.23 0.66 7.83
C SER A 142 -6.14 -0.16 9.13
N ASN A 143 -6.57 0.38 10.27
CA ASN A 143 -6.65 -0.40 11.51
C ASN A 143 -7.69 -1.53 11.39
N GLY A 144 -8.84 -1.24 10.75
CA GLY A 144 -9.86 -2.24 10.44
C GLY A 144 -9.35 -3.32 9.49
N TRP A 145 -8.59 -2.93 8.45
CA TRP A 145 -7.90 -3.86 7.57
C TRP A 145 -6.93 -4.78 8.34
N PHE A 146 -6.10 -4.22 9.24
CA PHE A 146 -5.20 -5.01 10.08
C PHE A 146 -5.96 -6.03 10.95
N PHE A 147 -7.06 -5.63 11.56
CA PHE A 147 -7.92 -6.54 12.31
C PHE A 147 -8.49 -7.68 11.45
N LEU A 148 -8.90 -7.38 10.19
CA LEU A 148 -9.34 -8.42 9.26
C LEU A 148 -8.21 -9.42 8.98
N LYS A 149 -6.98 -8.95 8.76
CA LYS A 149 -5.82 -9.83 8.54
C LYS A 149 -5.50 -10.70 9.76
N LEU A 150 -5.63 -10.17 10.97
CA LEU A 150 -5.49 -10.95 12.19
C LEU A 150 -6.60 -11.99 12.32
N TRP A 151 -7.84 -11.64 11.99
CA TRP A 151 -8.97 -12.59 11.99
C TRP A 151 -8.76 -13.68 10.93
N GLU A 152 -8.41 -13.35 9.71
CA GLU A 152 -8.09 -14.33 8.66
C GLU A 152 -6.99 -15.30 9.11
N ARG A 153 -5.99 -14.82 9.84
CA ARG A 153 -4.87 -15.63 10.32
C ARG A 153 -5.20 -16.52 11.50
N THR A 154 -6.06 -16.06 12.42
CA THR A 154 -6.28 -16.71 13.73
C THR A 154 -7.66 -17.32 13.91
N GLY A 155 -8.65 -16.88 13.13
CA GLY A 155 -10.06 -17.18 13.36
C GLY A 155 -10.65 -16.56 14.64
N ALA A 156 -9.91 -15.71 15.37
CA ALA A 156 -10.35 -15.15 16.64
C ALA A 156 -11.36 -14.01 16.43
N ASP A 157 -12.58 -14.21 16.89
CA ASP A 157 -13.73 -13.32 16.72
C ASP A 157 -13.48 -11.91 17.24
N LEU A 158 -12.65 -11.78 18.28
CA LEU A 158 -12.21 -10.51 18.84
C LEU A 158 -11.66 -9.54 17.77
N TYR A 159 -10.91 -10.03 16.81
CA TYR A 159 -10.33 -9.19 15.74
C TYR A 159 -11.39 -8.78 14.71
N LEU A 160 -12.32 -9.68 14.38
CA LEU A 160 -13.46 -9.30 13.52
C LEU A 160 -14.31 -8.20 14.17
N GLN A 161 -14.56 -8.30 15.47
CA GLN A 161 -15.25 -7.25 16.23
C GLN A 161 -14.44 -5.94 16.24
N GLY A 162 -13.11 -6.01 16.28
CA GLY A 162 -12.22 -4.84 16.11
C GLY A 162 -12.43 -4.14 14.78
N ALA A 163 -12.45 -4.89 13.67
CA ALA A 163 -12.73 -4.36 12.33
C ALA A 163 -14.13 -3.73 12.23
N ILE A 164 -15.16 -4.41 12.76
CA ILE A 164 -16.53 -3.90 12.80
C ILE A 164 -16.62 -2.59 13.60
N ARG A 165 -15.87 -2.47 14.70
CA ARG A 165 -15.81 -1.25 15.50
C ARG A 165 -15.24 -0.07 14.70
N CYS A 166 -14.16 -0.27 13.94
CA CYS A 166 -13.62 0.74 13.04
C CYS A 166 -14.64 1.14 11.96
N ALA A 167 -15.31 0.15 11.35
CA ALA A 167 -16.31 0.39 10.31
C ALA A 167 -17.51 1.20 10.81
N ARG A 168 -18.03 0.89 11.99
CA ARG A 168 -19.14 1.64 12.61
C ARG A 168 -18.74 3.09 12.82
N TRP A 169 -17.57 3.33 13.40
CA TRP A 169 -17.09 4.69 13.61
C TRP A 169 -16.93 5.45 12.28
N ILE A 170 -16.33 4.85 11.24
CA ILE A 170 -16.20 5.49 9.92
C ILE A 170 -17.57 5.76 9.33
N SER A 171 -18.54 4.83 9.48
CA SER A 171 -19.90 5.02 8.96
C SER A 171 -20.61 6.24 9.55
N GLU A 172 -20.33 6.57 10.81
CA GLU A 172 -20.82 7.78 11.49
C GLU A 172 -20.14 9.07 10.98
N GLN A 173 -18.96 8.96 10.35
CA GLN A 173 -18.23 10.09 9.78
C GLN A 173 -18.56 10.33 8.29
N LEU A 174 -19.34 9.47 7.65
CA LEU A 174 -19.69 9.62 6.24
C LEU A 174 -20.56 10.87 5.99
N ILE A 175 -20.13 11.66 5.04
CA ILE A 175 -20.87 12.80 4.51
C ILE A 175 -21.66 12.32 3.29
N ARG A 176 -22.92 12.70 3.21
CA ARG A 176 -23.80 12.42 2.08
C ARG A 176 -24.40 13.74 1.59
N ASP A 177 -23.95 14.20 0.43
CA ASP A 177 -24.38 15.45 -0.19
C ASP A 177 -24.37 15.35 -1.73
N GLU A 178 -24.38 16.48 -2.42
CA GLU A 178 -24.37 16.53 -3.89
C GLU A 178 -23.12 15.91 -4.53
N LEU A 179 -21.99 15.79 -3.81
CA LEU A 179 -20.81 15.07 -4.28
C LEU A 179 -20.99 13.54 -4.20
N GLY A 180 -21.90 13.07 -3.38
CA GLY A 180 -22.15 11.66 -3.10
C GLY A 180 -21.83 11.29 -1.67
N THR A 181 -21.35 10.04 -1.44
CA THR A 181 -20.93 9.55 -0.14
C THR A 181 -19.41 9.51 -0.04
N TYR A 182 -18.85 10.17 0.96
CA TYR A 182 -17.41 10.25 1.22
C TYR A 182 -17.12 10.56 2.70
N CYS A 183 -15.85 10.53 3.08
CA CYS A 183 -15.41 11.06 4.37
C CYS A 183 -14.21 12.00 4.20
N LEU A 184 -14.02 12.87 5.18
CA LEU A 184 -12.79 13.65 5.31
C LEU A 184 -11.72 12.79 5.98
N VAL A 185 -10.45 13.06 5.71
CA VAL A 185 -9.32 12.40 6.39
C VAL A 185 -9.48 12.56 7.90
N ASN A 186 -9.70 13.79 8.34
CA ASN A 186 -10.03 14.08 9.73
C ASN A 186 -11.42 14.75 9.79
N PRO A 187 -12.44 14.10 10.39
CA PRO A 187 -13.79 14.60 10.43
C PRO A 187 -13.98 15.97 11.08
N ASP A 188 -13.12 16.36 12.02
CA ASP A 188 -13.14 17.70 12.64
C ASP A 188 -12.66 18.82 11.71
N GLY A 189 -12.10 18.45 10.56
CA GLY A 189 -11.58 19.37 9.55
C GLY A 189 -10.21 19.95 9.86
N SER A 190 -9.48 19.47 10.87
CA SER A 190 -8.12 19.95 11.22
C SER A 190 -7.10 19.75 10.10
N TRP A 191 -7.33 18.80 9.19
CA TRP A 191 -6.56 18.57 7.97
C TRP A 191 -7.17 19.26 6.73
N GLY A 192 -8.09 20.24 6.95
CA GLY A 192 -8.89 20.83 5.89
C GLY A 192 -10.10 19.95 5.53
N ARG A 193 -11.12 20.57 5.01
CA ARG A 193 -12.36 19.89 4.57
C ARG A 193 -12.26 19.44 3.11
N VAL A 194 -11.27 18.59 2.81
CA VAL A 194 -10.96 18.15 1.46
C VAL A 194 -11.53 16.75 1.21
N PRO A 195 -12.51 16.60 0.27
CA PRO A 195 -13.05 15.30 -0.09
C PRO A 195 -12.14 14.58 -1.09
N TYR A 196 -11.09 13.93 -0.59
CA TYR A 196 -10.16 13.19 -1.43
C TYR A 196 -10.82 11.97 -2.09
N ALA A 197 -10.47 11.71 -3.37
CA ALA A 197 -10.94 10.54 -4.11
C ALA A 197 -10.05 9.31 -3.95
N GLY A 198 -8.73 9.53 -3.76
CA GLY A 198 -7.68 8.54 -3.92
C GLY A 198 -7.66 7.38 -2.93
N LEU A 199 -6.70 6.46 -3.16
CA LEU A 199 -6.51 5.27 -2.32
C LEU A 199 -5.99 5.63 -0.93
N SER A 200 -4.96 6.48 -0.83
CA SER A 200 -4.27 6.75 0.44
C SER A 200 -5.15 7.52 1.42
N HIS A 201 -5.68 8.67 1.02
CA HIS A 201 -6.38 9.62 1.88
C HIS A 201 -7.87 9.79 1.56
N GLY A 202 -8.44 8.97 0.65
CA GLY A 202 -9.76 9.28 0.11
C GLY A 202 -10.76 8.15 0.14
N THR A 203 -11.84 8.44 -0.57
CA THR A 203 -13.03 7.59 -0.71
C THR A 203 -12.67 6.17 -1.17
N ALA A 204 -11.68 6.02 -2.07
CA ALA A 204 -11.30 4.72 -2.60
C ALA A 204 -10.72 3.78 -1.52
N GLY A 205 -9.84 4.28 -0.66
CA GLY A 205 -9.26 3.46 0.41
C GLY A 205 -10.31 3.01 1.43
N VAL A 206 -11.25 3.90 1.75
CA VAL A 206 -12.35 3.57 2.66
C VAL A 206 -13.30 2.55 2.01
N ALA A 207 -13.64 2.71 0.71
CA ALA A 207 -14.46 1.75 -0.03
C ALA A 207 -13.81 0.35 -0.06
N HIS A 208 -12.48 0.30 -0.23
CA HIS A 208 -11.74 -0.96 -0.18
C HIS A 208 -11.93 -1.68 1.16
N PHE A 209 -11.76 -0.97 2.27
CA PHE A 209 -11.97 -1.56 3.61
C PHE A 209 -13.39 -2.11 3.78
N PHE A 210 -14.44 -1.35 3.39
CA PHE A 210 -15.82 -1.84 3.50
C PHE A 210 -16.11 -3.04 2.61
N ALA A 211 -15.54 -3.10 1.41
CA ALA A 211 -15.66 -4.26 0.53
C ALA A 211 -15.04 -5.53 1.17
N LEU A 212 -13.85 -5.43 1.76
CA LEU A 212 -13.22 -6.53 2.49
C LEU A 212 -14.01 -6.94 3.74
N LEU A 213 -14.57 -5.98 4.47
CA LEU A 213 -15.39 -6.28 5.64
C LEU A 213 -16.68 -7.01 5.25
N PHE A 214 -17.32 -6.63 4.14
CA PHE A 214 -18.43 -7.41 3.57
C PHE A 214 -17.98 -8.82 3.21
N GLN A 215 -16.87 -8.98 2.53
CA GLN A 215 -16.33 -10.32 2.18
C GLN A 215 -16.14 -11.20 3.42
N ALA A 216 -15.65 -10.61 4.51
CA ALA A 216 -15.41 -11.33 5.77
C ALA A 216 -16.69 -11.68 6.52
N THR A 217 -17.71 -10.82 6.49
CA THR A 217 -18.91 -10.95 7.34
C THR A 217 -20.16 -11.42 6.62
N GLY A 218 -20.26 -11.18 5.31
CA GLY A 218 -21.51 -11.34 4.55
C GLY A 218 -22.60 -10.31 4.90
N ASP A 219 -22.31 -9.33 5.75
CA ASP A 219 -23.32 -8.36 6.22
C ASP A 219 -23.59 -7.31 5.12
N ALA A 220 -24.84 -7.31 4.63
CA ALA A 220 -25.31 -6.43 3.57
C ALA A 220 -25.15 -4.93 3.91
N THR A 221 -25.08 -4.58 5.18
CA THR A 221 -24.84 -3.18 5.61
C THR A 221 -23.50 -2.67 5.08
N TRP A 222 -22.43 -3.48 5.19
CA TRP A 222 -21.10 -3.10 4.71
C TRP A 222 -21.03 -3.08 3.19
N LYS A 223 -21.77 -3.99 2.54
CA LYS A 223 -21.93 -3.98 1.09
C LYS A 223 -22.55 -2.67 0.61
N ALA A 224 -23.63 -2.23 1.25
CA ALA A 224 -24.32 -0.98 0.90
C ALA A 224 -23.38 0.24 1.04
N VAL A 225 -22.61 0.32 2.13
CA VAL A 225 -21.64 1.41 2.32
C VAL A 225 -20.54 1.37 1.26
N ALA A 226 -19.98 0.18 0.95
CA ALA A 226 -18.99 0.04 -0.11
C ALA A 226 -19.54 0.53 -1.46
N HIS A 227 -20.78 0.18 -1.79
CA HIS A 227 -21.47 0.64 -3.01
C HIS A 227 -21.63 2.15 -3.06
N GLU A 228 -22.15 2.79 -2.01
CA GLU A 228 -22.28 4.25 -1.97
C GLU A 228 -20.97 4.98 -2.28
N LEU A 229 -19.86 4.48 -1.71
CA LEU A 229 -18.53 5.04 -1.92
C LEU A 229 -18.00 4.78 -3.34
N LEU A 230 -18.18 3.56 -3.87
CA LEU A 230 -17.78 3.21 -5.24
C LEU A 230 -18.62 3.96 -6.29
N GLU A 231 -19.93 4.11 -6.08
CA GLU A 231 -20.80 4.91 -6.94
C GLU A 231 -20.38 6.38 -6.97
N THR A 232 -19.94 6.92 -5.83
CA THR A 232 -19.37 8.27 -5.77
C THR A 232 -18.14 8.36 -6.66
N LEU A 233 -17.23 7.39 -6.60
CA LEU A 233 -16.06 7.37 -7.48
C LEU A 233 -16.44 7.25 -8.96
N VAL A 234 -17.42 6.40 -9.31
CA VAL A 234 -17.91 6.29 -10.69
C VAL A 234 -18.48 7.61 -11.20
N ARG A 235 -19.26 8.31 -10.37
CA ARG A 235 -19.84 9.63 -10.68
C ARG A 235 -18.79 10.69 -10.99
N HIS A 236 -17.63 10.64 -10.30
CA HIS A 236 -16.52 11.58 -10.43
C HIS A 236 -15.40 11.09 -11.37
N ALA A 237 -15.59 9.97 -12.04
CA ALA A 237 -14.66 9.48 -13.05
C ALA A 237 -14.66 10.44 -14.26
N ILE A 238 -13.47 10.76 -14.73
CA ILE A 238 -13.25 11.69 -15.84
C ILE A 238 -12.66 10.91 -17.01
N PRO A 239 -13.26 10.94 -18.21
CA PRO A 239 -12.65 10.35 -19.40
C PRO A 239 -11.26 10.92 -19.65
N ASP A 240 -10.27 10.04 -19.77
CA ASP A 240 -8.87 10.39 -19.95
C ASP A 240 -8.16 9.32 -20.77
N HIS A 241 -7.48 9.71 -21.86
CA HIS A 241 -6.66 8.82 -22.69
C HIS A 241 -7.34 7.49 -23.08
N GLY A 242 -8.62 7.52 -23.42
CA GLY A 242 -9.38 6.34 -23.79
C GLY A 242 -9.87 5.47 -22.62
N GLY A 243 -9.60 5.88 -21.40
CA GLY A 243 -10.03 5.24 -20.17
C GLY A 243 -10.69 6.22 -19.19
N LEU A 244 -10.52 5.96 -17.89
CA LEU A 244 -11.03 6.75 -16.77
C LEU A 244 -9.91 7.14 -15.81
N ASN A 245 -9.89 8.40 -15.38
CA ASN A 245 -9.01 8.90 -14.32
C ASN A 245 -9.83 9.74 -13.33
N TRP A 246 -9.22 10.12 -12.23
CA TRP A 246 -9.85 10.90 -11.17
C TRP A 246 -9.00 12.07 -10.76
N SER A 247 -9.66 13.21 -10.49
CA SER A 247 -9.03 14.31 -9.78
C SER A 247 -8.64 13.88 -8.36
N ILE A 248 -7.69 14.59 -7.78
CA ILE A 248 -7.29 14.38 -6.37
C ILE A 248 -8.49 14.53 -5.43
N LYS A 249 -9.40 15.46 -5.77
CA LYS A 249 -10.59 15.78 -4.96
C LYS A 249 -11.86 15.52 -5.75
N LEU A 250 -12.89 15.04 -5.07
CA LEU A 250 -14.23 14.93 -5.63
C LEU A 250 -14.75 16.32 -6.03
N GLY A 251 -15.49 16.40 -7.14
CA GLY A 251 -16.04 17.65 -7.67
C GLY A 251 -15.06 18.49 -8.51
N GLU A 252 -13.76 18.25 -8.45
CA GLU A 252 -12.79 18.88 -9.33
C GLU A 252 -12.69 18.12 -10.67
N LYS A 253 -12.24 18.84 -11.73
CA LYS A 253 -12.07 18.27 -13.06
C LYS A 253 -10.59 18.26 -13.53
N ALA A 254 -9.70 18.84 -12.74
CA ALA A 254 -8.28 18.90 -13.08
C ALA A 254 -7.61 17.55 -12.85
N LEU A 255 -7.14 16.91 -13.91
CA LEU A 255 -6.38 15.67 -13.85
C LEU A 255 -4.90 16.01 -13.70
N LEU A 256 -4.41 16.03 -12.47
CA LEU A 256 -3.02 16.38 -12.15
C LEU A 256 -2.16 15.16 -11.92
N ARG A 257 -2.77 13.98 -11.71
CA ARG A 257 -2.05 12.76 -11.31
C ARG A 257 -2.76 11.50 -11.84
N CYS A 258 -1.93 10.48 -12.09
CA CYS A 258 -2.38 9.13 -12.39
C CYS A 258 -1.50 8.15 -11.62
N GLN A 259 -1.53 8.23 -10.29
CA GLN A 259 -0.60 7.58 -9.38
C GLN A 259 -1.29 6.55 -8.50
N HIS A 260 -0.50 5.72 -7.82
CA HIS A 260 -1.03 4.76 -6.86
C HIS A 260 -1.74 5.44 -5.68
N SER A 261 -1.18 6.51 -5.15
CA SER A 261 -1.81 7.27 -4.05
C SER A 261 -3.04 8.08 -4.49
N HIS A 262 -2.98 8.68 -5.70
CA HIS A 262 -4.02 9.54 -6.25
C HIS A 262 -4.19 9.31 -7.76
N GLY A 263 -5.40 9.02 -8.21
CA GLY A 263 -5.75 8.84 -9.61
C GLY A 263 -6.01 7.41 -10.01
N ALA A 264 -6.01 7.16 -11.33
CA ALA A 264 -6.48 5.90 -11.92
C ALA A 264 -5.76 4.65 -11.38
N SER A 265 -4.45 4.73 -11.11
CA SER A 265 -3.70 3.53 -10.73
C SER A 265 -4.18 2.94 -9.39
N GLY A 266 -4.31 3.75 -8.35
CA GLY A 266 -4.79 3.26 -7.06
C GLY A 266 -6.29 2.99 -7.04
N ILE A 267 -7.10 3.90 -7.62
CA ILE A 267 -8.56 3.74 -7.66
C ILE A 267 -8.95 2.52 -8.49
N GLY A 268 -8.31 2.29 -9.63
CA GLY A 268 -8.51 1.10 -10.46
C GLY A 268 -8.19 -0.19 -9.72
N GLY A 269 -7.11 -0.21 -8.92
CA GLY A 269 -6.77 -1.33 -8.05
C GLY A 269 -7.86 -1.62 -7.02
N VAL A 270 -8.48 -0.59 -6.44
CA VAL A 270 -9.64 -0.76 -5.53
C VAL A 270 -10.81 -1.38 -6.26
N PHE A 271 -11.18 -0.89 -7.45
CA PHE A 271 -12.27 -1.49 -8.23
C PHE A 271 -12.02 -2.95 -8.59
N ALA A 272 -10.78 -3.33 -8.94
CA ALA A 272 -10.43 -4.71 -9.22
C ALA A 272 -10.62 -5.61 -7.99
N LYS A 273 -10.14 -5.19 -6.82
CA LYS A 273 -10.28 -5.94 -5.57
C LYS A 273 -11.73 -5.96 -5.07
N ALA A 274 -12.44 -4.83 -5.16
CA ALA A 274 -13.85 -4.76 -4.80
C ALA A 274 -14.71 -5.68 -5.68
N SER A 275 -14.39 -5.85 -6.96
CA SER A 275 -15.08 -6.81 -7.84
C SER A 275 -15.10 -8.22 -7.26
N ALA A 276 -13.96 -8.69 -6.77
CA ALA A 276 -13.85 -10.02 -6.14
C ALA A 276 -14.55 -10.05 -4.78
N ALA A 277 -14.32 -9.03 -3.94
CA ALA A 277 -14.87 -8.98 -2.58
C ALA A 277 -16.41 -8.88 -2.56
N LEU A 278 -17.00 -8.14 -3.49
CA LEU A 278 -18.46 -7.95 -3.60
C LEU A 278 -19.14 -8.99 -4.52
N GLY A 279 -18.37 -9.77 -5.29
CA GLY A 279 -18.89 -10.70 -6.28
C GLY A 279 -19.47 -10.01 -7.53
N GLU A 280 -18.92 -8.86 -7.96
CA GLU A 280 -19.50 -7.98 -8.98
C GLU A 280 -18.53 -7.70 -10.13
N SER A 281 -18.67 -8.47 -11.21
CA SER A 281 -17.77 -8.39 -12.37
C SER A 281 -17.81 -7.05 -13.13
N ASP A 282 -18.88 -6.26 -13.01
CA ASP A 282 -18.99 -4.96 -13.67
C ASP A 282 -17.98 -3.95 -13.14
N LEU A 283 -17.54 -4.09 -11.89
CA LEU A 283 -16.49 -3.26 -11.30
C LEU A 283 -15.13 -3.46 -11.99
N LEU A 284 -14.87 -4.66 -12.56
CA LEU A 284 -13.68 -4.91 -13.38
C LEU A 284 -13.64 -4.07 -14.66
N LYS A 285 -14.79 -3.66 -15.19
CA LYS A 285 -14.84 -2.78 -16.37
C LYS A 285 -14.30 -1.40 -16.01
N VAL A 286 -14.67 -0.89 -14.84
CA VAL A 286 -14.14 0.39 -14.34
C VAL A 286 -12.64 0.29 -14.08
N ALA A 287 -12.20 -0.81 -13.45
CA ALA A 287 -10.78 -1.08 -13.22
C ALA A 287 -9.98 -1.15 -14.52
N ALA A 288 -10.52 -1.82 -15.55
CA ALA A 288 -9.90 -1.91 -16.86
C ALA A 288 -9.79 -0.54 -17.55
N MET A 289 -10.84 0.29 -17.47
CA MET A 289 -10.80 1.66 -18.00
C MET A 289 -9.78 2.53 -17.23
N ALA A 290 -9.64 2.35 -15.92
CA ALA A 290 -8.56 2.97 -15.16
C ALA A 290 -7.17 2.51 -15.64
N GLY A 291 -7.04 1.23 -15.95
CA GLY A 291 -5.83 0.65 -16.55
C GLY A 291 -5.48 1.23 -17.92
N GLU A 292 -6.47 1.49 -18.79
CA GLU A 292 -6.23 2.16 -20.09
C GLU A 292 -5.72 3.60 -19.87
N ALA A 293 -6.35 4.36 -19.01
CA ALA A 293 -5.89 5.72 -18.69
C ALA A 293 -4.46 5.68 -18.11
N ALA A 294 -4.18 4.81 -17.14
CA ALA A 294 -2.87 4.68 -16.53
C ALA A 294 -1.78 4.29 -17.55
N TYR A 295 -2.10 3.43 -18.50
CA TYR A 295 -1.14 3.01 -19.54
C TYR A 295 -0.80 4.13 -20.51
N GLN A 296 -1.78 4.95 -20.89
CA GLN A 296 -1.62 6.04 -21.86
C GLN A 296 -1.12 7.34 -21.21
N TYR A 297 -1.29 7.49 -19.91
CA TYR A 297 -0.91 8.70 -19.19
C TYR A 297 0.61 8.88 -19.20
N GLY A 298 1.08 9.98 -19.79
CA GLY A 298 2.51 10.19 -20.07
C GLY A 298 3.37 10.55 -18.86
N ASP A 299 2.76 10.95 -17.75
CA ASP A 299 3.44 11.58 -16.62
C ASP A 299 4.10 10.57 -15.65
N PHE A 300 3.80 9.27 -15.78
CA PHE A 300 4.45 8.21 -15.01
C PHE A 300 5.95 8.03 -15.32
N ARG A 301 6.45 8.72 -16.32
CA ARG A 301 7.85 8.65 -16.75
C ARG A 301 8.80 9.42 -15.85
N ASN A 302 8.32 10.06 -14.80
CA ASN A 302 9.12 10.97 -13.99
C ASN A 302 9.99 10.27 -12.95
N ASN A 303 9.57 9.07 -12.46
CA ASN A 303 10.31 8.36 -11.43
C ASN A 303 9.89 6.87 -11.38
N PRO A 304 10.70 5.99 -10.76
CA PRO A 304 10.42 4.55 -10.70
C PRO A 304 9.57 4.12 -9.51
N THR A 305 9.19 5.01 -8.59
CA THR A 305 8.71 4.68 -7.25
C THR A 305 7.32 4.03 -7.21
N LEU A 306 6.99 3.42 -6.07
CA LEU A 306 5.69 2.81 -5.83
C LEU A 306 4.60 3.87 -5.60
N CYS A 307 4.85 4.90 -4.80
CA CYS A 307 3.82 5.87 -4.43
C CYS A 307 3.38 6.75 -5.61
N THR A 308 4.34 7.26 -6.37
CA THR A 308 4.10 8.33 -7.35
C THR A 308 4.56 7.99 -8.77
N GLY A 309 5.19 6.82 -8.99
CA GLY A 309 5.88 6.50 -10.23
C GLY A 309 5.42 5.22 -10.93
N LEU A 310 6.34 4.72 -11.75
CA LEU A 310 6.15 3.57 -12.63
C LEU A 310 5.76 2.29 -11.88
N ALA A 311 6.40 2.02 -10.74
CA ALA A 311 6.09 0.81 -9.96
C ALA A 311 4.62 0.82 -9.51
N GLY A 312 4.14 1.93 -8.93
CA GLY A 312 2.75 2.00 -8.47
C GLY A 312 1.72 1.93 -9.58
N SER A 313 2.00 2.51 -10.74
CA SER A 313 1.13 2.37 -11.91
C SER A 313 1.18 0.96 -12.50
N GLY A 314 2.35 0.34 -12.49
CA GLY A 314 2.55 -1.05 -12.93
C GLY A 314 1.82 -2.07 -12.04
N GLU A 315 1.68 -1.79 -10.75
CA GLU A 315 0.94 -2.63 -9.81
C GLU A 315 -0.54 -2.78 -10.19
N LEU A 316 -1.16 -1.73 -10.74
CA LEU A 316 -2.53 -1.86 -11.28
C LEU A 316 -2.60 -2.94 -12.38
N PHE A 317 -1.59 -3.01 -13.27
CA PHE A 317 -1.61 -4.02 -14.35
C PHE A 317 -1.39 -5.43 -13.81
N VAL A 318 -0.57 -5.60 -12.77
CA VAL A 318 -0.44 -6.89 -12.08
C VAL A 318 -1.78 -7.31 -11.47
N GLU A 319 -2.49 -6.41 -10.78
CA GLU A 319 -3.80 -6.70 -10.22
C GLU A 319 -4.84 -7.01 -11.31
N LEU A 320 -4.89 -6.22 -12.39
CA LEU A 320 -5.79 -6.50 -13.52
C LEU A 320 -5.51 -7.86 -14.17
N PHE A 321 -4.24 -8.25 -14.31
CA PHE A 321 -3.91 -9.60 -14.77
C PHE A 321 -4.44 -10.68 -13.82
N LYS A 322 -4.22 -10.51 -12.50
CA LYS A 322 -4.70 -11.47 -11.49
C LYS A 322 -6.21 -11.69 -11.56
N PHE A 323 -6.99 -10.61 -11.69
CA PHE A 323 -8.45 -10.69 -11.65
C PHE A 323 -9.10 -11.02 -13.00
N THR A 324 -8.42 -10.78 -14.13
CA THR A 324 -8.99 -10.99 -15.46
C THR A 324 -8.38 -12.16 -16.23
N GLY A 325 -7.18 -12.60 -15.87
CA GLY A 325 -6.39 -13.57 -16.64
C GLY A 325 -5.93 -13.05 -18.01
N ASN A 326 -6.12 -11.77 -18.32
CA ASN A 326 -5.77 -11.18 -19.61
C ASN A 326 -4.28 -10.83 -19.66
N GLU A 327 -3.53 -11.58 -20.46
CA GLU A 327 -2.07 -11.44 -20.65
C GLU A 327 -1.64 -10.03 -21.08
N MET A 328 -2.50 -9.27 -21.73
CA MET A 328 -2.23 -7.88 -22.11
C MET A 328 -1.83 -7.04 -20.89
N TRP A 329 -2.49 -7.25 -19.77
CA TRP A 329 -2.17 -6.51 -18.53
C TRP A 329 -0.80 -6.90 -17.98
N TRP A 330 -0.47 -8.18 -18.03
CA TRP A 330 0.87 -8.60 -17.61
C TRP A 330 1.96 -8.10 -18.55
N ASP A 331 1.71 -8.04 -19.87
CA ASP A 331 2.64 -7.44 -20.83
C ASP A 331 2.89 -5.95 -20.51
N ARG A 332 1.84 -5.21 -20.16
CA ARG A 332 1.95 -3.82 -19.70
C ARG A 332 2.74 -3.68 -18.40
N ALA A 333 2.51 -4.57 -17.42
CA ALA A 333 3.31 -4.60 -16.19
C ALA A 333 4.80 -4.82 -16.49
N LYS A 334 5.13 -5.78 -17.38
CA LYS A 334 6.51 -6.02 -17.84
C LYS A 334 7.13 -4.82 -18.56
N GLU A 335 6.34 -4.09 -19.32
CA GLU A 335 6.80 -2.85 -19.98
C GLU A 335 7.13 -1.79 -18.95
N PHE A 336 6.25 -1.54 -17.98
CA PHE A 336 6.49 -0.58 -16.90
C PHE A 336 7.69 -0.96 -16.04
N ALA A 337 7.87 -2.24 -15.77
CA ALA A 337 9.06 -2.72 -15.07
C ALA A 337 10.35 -2.46 -15.88
N ARG A 338 10.35 -2.65 -17.21
CA ARG A 338 11.49 -2.30 -18.07
C ARG A 338 11.77 -0.79 -18.06
N LEU A 339 10.72 0.04 -18.10
CA LEU A 339 10.87 1.50 -18.00
C LEU A 339 11.45 1.88 -16.63
N ALA A 340 10.97 1.29 -15.54
CA ALA A 340 11.50 1.51 -14.20
C ALA A 340 12.97 1.09 -14.09
N MET A 341 13.37 -0.03 -14.69
CA MET A 341 14.78 -0.45 -14.75
C MET A 341 15.67 0.60 -15.41
N GLY A 342 15.15 1.38 -16.36
CA GLY A 342 15.89 2.45 -17.03
C GLY A 342 16.33 3.61 -16.13
N TYR A 343 15.73 3.73 -14.93
CA TYR A 343 16.11 4.74 -13.92
C TYR A 343 17.29 4.32 -13.05
N LYS A 344 17.81 3.11 -13.25
CA LYS A 344 18.91 2.59 -12.45
C LYS A 344 20.14 3.52 -12.54
N ALA A 345 20.68 3.88 -11.39
CA ALA A 345 21.93 4.63 -11.25
C ALA A 345 22.97 3.81 -10.51
N SER A 346 24.24 3.96 -10.90
CA SER A 346 25.35 3.31 -10.21
C SER A 346 25.94 4.27 -9.19
N LEU A 347 25.85 3.87 -7.91
CA LEU A 347 26.37 4.58 -6.75
C LEU A 347 27.58 3.84 -6.17
N PRO A 348 28.39 4.47 -5.28
CA PRO A 348 29.44 3.77 -4.53
C PRO A 348 28.91 2.57 -3.73
N GLU A 349 27.69 2.69 -3.20
CA GLU A 349 26.98 1.65 -2.43
C GLU A 349 26.35 0.57 -3.32
N GLY A 350 26.41 0.70 -4.63
CA GLY A 350 25.85 -0.21 -5.62
C GLY A 350 24.75 0.42 -6.47
N ASP A 351 24.24 -0.34 -7.42
CA ASP A 351 23.15 0.10 -8.28
C ASP A 351 21.87 0.34 -7.47
N CYS A 352 21.21 1.45 -7.70
CA CYS A 352 19.99 1.86 -7.01
C CYS A 352 19.03 2.61 -7.95
N TRP A 353 17.82 2.81 -7.48
CA TRP A 353 16.80 3.62 -8.15
C TRP A 353 16.52 4.90 -7.34
N PRO A 354 16.37 6.06 -8.01
CA PRO A 354 16.09 7.32 -7.33
C PRO A 354 14.66 7.31 -6.73
N THR A 355 14.45 8.19 -5.78
CA THR A 355 13.11 8.55 -5.31
C THR A 355 12.36 9.35 -6.39
N ASP A 356 11.22 9.97 -6.07
CA ASP A 356 10.56 10.94 -6.95
C ASP A 356 11.31 12.27 -7.04
N THR A 357 12.32 12.49 -6.18
CA THR A 357 13.29 13.60 -6.30
C THR A 357 14.56 13.10 -6.98
N ALA A 358 14.88 13.69 -8.13
CA ALA A 358 16.04 13.30 -8.93
C ALA A 358 17.37 13.43 -8.15
N GLY A 359 18.18 12.37 -8.18
CA GLY A 359 19.46 12.32 -7.49
C GLY A 359 19.39 11.99 -5.99
N LEU A 360 18.19 11.78 -5.47
CA LEU A 360 17.97 11.33 -4.10
C LEU A 360 17.63 9.84 -4.07
N TYR A 361 18.26 9.09 -3.19
CA TYR A 361 18.15 7.62 -3.12
C TYR A 361 17.79 7.18 -1.70
N SER A 362 16.87 6.25 -1.61
CA SER A 362 16.36 5.74 -0.34
C SER A 362 16.10 4.24 -0.43
N ALA A 363 16.18 3.54 0.70
CA ALA A 363 15.87 2.12 0.78
C ALA A 363 14.38 1.84 1.07
N ASP A 364 13.59 2.85 1.45
CA ASP A 364 12.19 2.69 1.88
C ASP A 364 11.26 2.09 0.81
N TYR A 365 10.00 1.86 1.20
CA TYR A 365 9.04 1.15 0.37
C TYR A 365 8.24 2.07 -0.56
N ALA A 366 7.81 3.25 -0.10
CA ALA A 366 6.93 4.10 -0.91
C ALA A 366 7.67 4.87 -2.00
N TYR A 367 8.82 5.46 -1.65
CA TYR A 367 9.61 6.31 -2.53
C TYR A 367 10.96 5.70 -2.89
N GLY A 368 11.37 4.63 -2.22
CA GLY A 368 12.70 4.08 -2.35
C GLY A 368 12.79 2.79 -3.18
N ALA A 369 13.98 2.22 -3.11
CA ALA A 369 14.37 1.06 -3.90
C ALA A 369 13.57 -0.20 -3.55
N SER A 370 13.15 -0.40 -2.27
CA SER A 370 12.46 -1.65 -1.91
C SER A 370 11.08 -1.75 -2.54
N GLY A 371 10.31 -0.66 -2.66
CA GLY A 371 9.03 -0.70 -3.38
C GLY A 371 9.19 -0.94 -4.88
N THR A 372 10.17 -0.29 -5.50
CA THR A 372 10.51 -0.54 -6.91
C THR A 372 10.96 -1.99 -7.13
N GLY A 373 11.81 -2.51 -6.25
CA GLY A 373 12.26 -3.91 -6.29
C GLY A 373 11.13 -4.91 -6.07
N HIS A 374 10.21 -4.60 -5.16
CA HIS A 374 9.04 -5.44 -4.92
C HIS A 374 8.14 -5.54 -6.16
N PHE A 375 7.93 -4.42 -6.86
CA PHE A 375 7.23 -4.44 -8.17
C PHE A 375 7.93 -5.34 -9.20
N PHE A 376 9.27 -5.37 -9.24
CA PHE A 376 10.00 -6.31 -10.11
C PHE A 376 9.70 -7.77 -9.74
N LEU A 377 9.68 -8.11 -8.44
CA LEU A 377 9.33 -9.46 -7.97
C LEU A 377 7.89 -9.84 -8.34
N ARG A 378 6.94 -8.93 -8.12
CA ARG A 378 5.53 -9.15 -8.46
C ARG A 378 5.32 -9.30 -9.97
N THR A 379 6.04 -8.53 -10.78
CA THR A 379 6.01 -8.69 -12.24
C THR A 379 6.58 -10.05 -12.68
N LEU A 380 7.59 -10.59 -11.97
CA LEU A 380 8.13 -11.92 -12.21
C LEU A 380 7.17 -13.05 -11.82
N ARG A 381 6.45 -12.87 -10.71
CA ARG A 381 5.59 -13.87 -10.08
C ARG A 381 4.23 -13.26 -9.71
N PRO A 382 3.43 -12.83 -10.72
CA PRO A 382 2.22 -12.05 -10.47
C PRO A 382 1.14 -12.79 -9.67
N LEU A 383 1.15 -14.12 -9.66
CA LEU A 383 0.18 -14.95 -8.93
C LEU A 383 0.72 -15.48 -7.59
N GLU A 384 2.02 -15.32 -7.32
CA GLU A 384 2.67 -15.85 -6.10
C GLU A 384 2.85 -14.76 -5.04
N PHE A 385 3.17 -13.52 -5.46
CA PHE A 385 3.41 -12.41 -4.56
C PHE A 385 2.23 -11.45 -4.53
N GLU A 386 1.80 -11.12 -3.32
CA GLU A 386 0.70 -10.17 -3.09
C GLU A 386 1.24 -8.74 -2.95
N MET A 387 0.37 -7.75 -3.25
CA MET A 387 0.63 -6.38 -2.83
C MET A 387 0.38 -6.31 -1.32
N PRO A 388 1.41 -6.22 -0.48
CA PRO A 388 1.22 -6.22 0.96
C PRO A 388 0.55 -4.92 1.39
N LEU A 389 -0.22 -4.98 2.45
CA LEU A 389 -0.88 -3.82 3.08
C LEU A 389 -1.99 -3.15 2.24
N LEU A 390 -2.56 -3.91 1.28
CA LEU A 390 -3.72 -3.48 0.48
C LEU A 390 -4.70 -4.63 0.27
#